data_33469458bd4ab71e067eb26274b9253f
#
_entry.id   33469458bd4ab71e067eb26274b9253f
#
_cell.length_a   1.000
_cell.length_b   1.000
_cell.length_c   1.000
_cell.angle_alpha   90.00
_cell.angle_beta   90.00
_cell.angle_gamma   90.00
#
_symmetry.space_group_name_H-M   'P 1'
#
loop_
_entity.id
_entity.type
_entity.pdbx_description
1 polymer ?
#
loop_
_entity_poly.entity_id
_entity_poly.type
_entity_poly.pdbx_seq_one_letter_code
_entity_poly.pdbx_strand_id
1 'polypeptide(L)'
;MGRVYNFSAGPAVLPESVLREAAEEMLDYRGCGMSVMEMSHRSSAFKAIIEEAEADLRDLMGIPDNYKVLFLQGGGSTQFAMVSLNLMRGGFAEYIVSGSWSKKAYQEAKRFGDARILGDSSDDNFSYVPNVAELQVNPNADYVYICENETIYGTKYHALPKTGDVPLVSDVSSCFLSEPIDVAKYGLIYGGAQKNVGPAGVTIAIVRDDLIPTDDLPSVPTMLQYKTHVDGGSMYNTPPCYAIYVCGKVFKWIKAQGGLEGMRDINVAKAQLLYNALDESDVFHGTARKEDRSLMNVPFVTGNAELDAKFIAEADAAGLKNIKGHRSVGGMRASIYNAMPIEGVQALVDFMRDFELRNPASSRSI
;
A
#
# COMPACT_ATOMS: atom_id res chain seq x y z
N MET A 1 -7.65 10.92 -27.70
CA MET A 1 -8.42 10.67 -26.47
C MET A 1 -7.48 10.93 -25.30
N GLY A 2 -7.93 11.70 -24.30
CA GLY A 2 -7.18 11.86 -23.03
C GLY A 2 -7.13 10.54 -22.23
N ARG A 3 -6.25 10.45 -21.23
CA ARG A 3 -6.24 9.32 -20.32
C ARG A 3 -7.51 9.31 -19.48
N VAL A 4 -8.03 8.11 -19.17
CA VAL A 4 -9.14 7.92 -18.22
C VAL A 4 -8.66 8.11 -16.78
N TYR A 5 -9.57 8.40 -15.86
CA TYR A 5 -9.29 8.38 -14.42
C TYR A 5 -9.46 6.95 -13.89
N ASN A 6 -8.34 6.35 -13.49
CA ASN A 6 -8.29 4.96 -13.03
C ASN A 6 -8.30 4.90 -11.51
N PHE A 7 -9.42 4.47 -10.93
CA PHE A 7 -9.61 4.31 -9.48
C PHE A 7 -9.29 2.89 -8.97
N SER A 8 -8.56 2.10 -9.76
CA SER A 8 -8.19 0.73 -9.36
C SER A 8 -7.39 0.70 -8.06
N ALA A 9 -7.68 -0.28 -7.22
CA ALA A 9 -6.97 -0.49 -5.96
C ALA A 9 -5.57 -1.12 -6.12
N GLY A 10 -5.28 -1.68 -7.28
CA GLY A 10 -3.97 -2.25 -7.63
C GLY A 10 -4.06 -3.41 -8.62
N PRO A 11 -3.22 -3.41 -9.69
CA PRO A 11 -2.33 -2.31 -10.07
C PRO A 11 -3.06 -1.00 -10.27
N ALA A 12 -2.43 0.11 -9.81
CA ALA A 12 -3.08 1.41 -9.75
C ALA A 12 -2.49 2.41 -10.76
N VAL A 13 -3.05 3.61 -10.77
CA VAL A 13 -2.57 4.72 -11.59
C VAL A 13 -1.10 5.04 -11.28
N LEU A 14 -0.33 5.34 -12.32
CA LEU A 14 1.05 5.84 -12.23
C LEU A 14 1.11 7.31 -12.69
N PRO A 15 2.09 8.09 -12.20
CA PRO A 15 2.29 9.46 -12.68
C PRO A 15 2.54 9.46 -14.19
N GLU A 16 1.83 10.31 -14.93
CA GLU A 16 1.94 10.34 -16.38
C GLU A 16 3.35 10.74 -16.83
N SER A 17 4.00 11.67 -16.12
CA SER A 17 5.39 12.05 -16.40
C SER A 17 6.36 10.88 -16.30
N VAL A 18 6.18 10.01 -15.30
CA VAL A 18 6.98 8.78 -15.15
C VAL A 18 6.76 7.83 -16.32
N LEU A 19 5.50 7.65 -16.76
CA LEU A 19 5.20 6.79 -17.90
C LEU A 19 5.79 7.34 -19.21
N ARG A 20 5.74 8.65 -19.42
CA ARG A 20 6.33 9.30 -20.59
C ARG A 20 7.85 9.15 -20.62
N GLU A 21 8.52 9.44 -19.51
CA GLU A 21 9.96 9.25 -19.37
C GLU A 21 10.38 7.78 -19.61
N ALA A 22 9.63 6.82 -19.02
CA ALA A 22 9.86 5.42 -19.26
C ALA A 22 9.65 5.00 -20.74
N ALA A 23 8.70 5.61 -21.43
CA ALA A 23 8.47 5.36 -22.85
C ALA A 23 9.59 5.94 -23.73
N GLU A 24 10.12 7.12 -23.39
CA GLU A 24 11.27 7.72 -24.08
C GLU A 24 12.54 6.89 -23.93
N GLU A 25 12.76 6.30 -22.76
CA GLU A 25 13.93 5.44 -22.47
C GLU A 25 13.69 3.95 -22.84
N MET A 26 12.53 3.61 -23.44
CA MET A 26 12.15 2.20 -23.66
C MET A 26 13.13 1.44 -24.54
N LEU A 27 13.69 2.06 -25.58
CA LEU A 27 14.64 1.44 -26.50
C LEU A 27 16.09 1.73 -26.17
N ASP A 28 16.34 2.84 -25.50
CA ASP A 28 17.71 3.30 -25.20
C ASP A 28 17.76 4.04 -23.87
N TYR A 29 18.05 3.31 -22.80
CA TYR A 29 18.22 3.89 -21.49
C TYR A 29 19.51 4.73 -21.42
N ARG A 30 19.36 6.05 -21.35
CA ARG A 30 20.47 7.03 -21.18
C ARG A 30 21.64 6.83 -22.17
N GLY A 31 21.36 6.43 -23.40
CA GLY A 31 22.37 6.27 -24.44
C GLY A 31 23.17 4.97 -24.35
N CYS A 32 22.74 3.97 -23.56
CA CYS A 32 23.42 2.70 -23.49
C CYS A 32 23.09 1.72 -24.64
N GLY A 33 22.16 2.11 -25.52
CA GLY A 33 21.79 1.34 -26.71
C GLY A 33 20.89 0.14 -26.43
N MET A 34 20.29 0.05 -25.22
CA MET A 34 19.38 -1.05 -24.86
C MET A 34 18.32 -0.60 -23.86
N SER A 35 17.22 -1.37 -23.83
CA SER A 35 16.17 -1.23 -22.83
C SER A 35 16.61 -1.71 -21.45
N VAL A 36 16.06 -1.13 -20.37
CA VAL A 36 16.22 -1.69 -19.03
C VAL A 36 15.67 -3.11 -18.93
N MET A 37 14.67 -3.48 -19.77
CA MET A 37 14.08 -4.83 -19.76
C MET A 37 15.03 -5.92 -20.27
N GLU A 38 16.00 -5.58 -21.12
CA GLU A 38 16.97 -6.53 -21.70
C GLU A 38 18.35 -6.43 -21.08
N MET A 39 18.55 -5.49 -20.17
CA MET A 39 19.79 -5.19 -19.49
C MET A 39 20.15 -6.28 -18.48
N SER A 40 21.40 -6.76 -18.48
CA SER A 40 21.84 -7.65 -17.41
C SER A 40 21.77 -6.95 -16.05
N HIS A 41 21.18 -7.60 -15.07
CA HIS A 41 21.16 -7.09 -13.69
C HIS A 41 22.54 -7.01 -13.04
N ARG A 42 23.56 -7.63 -13.65
CA ARG A 42 24.98 -7.57 -13.22
C ARG A 42 25.76 -6.46 -13.93
N SER A 43 25.14 -5.75 -14.86
CA SER A 43 25.78 -4.60 -15.54
C SER A 43 25.91 -3.41 -14.60
N SER A 44 26.92 -2.56 -14.87
CA SER A 44 27.09 -1.30 -14.15
C SER A 44 25.90 -0.36 -14.30
N ALA A 45 25.22 -0.42 -15.46
CA ALA A 45 24.04 0.38 -15.72
C ALA A 45 22.87 0.00 -14.80
N PHE A 46 22.58 -1.30 -14.65
CA PHE A 46 21.51 -1.73 -13.73
C PHE A 46 21.92 -1.54 -12.27
N LYS A 47 23.17 -1.76 -11.92
CA LYS A 47 23.67 -1.49 -10.58
C LYS A 47 23.40 -0.03 -10.18
N ALA A 48 23.66 0.91 -11.08
CA ALA A 48 23.33 2.32 -10.83
C ALA A 48 21.83 2.56 -10.65
N ILE A 49 20.96 1.87 -11.40
CA ILE A 49 19.49 1.98 -11.27
C ILE A 49 19.02 1.57 -9.87
N ILE A 50 19.45 0.40 -9.39
CA ILE A 50 18.99 -0.12 -8.09
C ILE A 50 19.59 0.68 -6.92
N GLU A 51 20.85 1.11 -7.02
CA GLU A 51 21.52 1.97 -6.02
C GLU A 51 20.87 3.37 -5.95
N GLU A 52 20.53 3.97 -7.09
CA GLU A 52 19.79 5.24 -7.15
C GLU A 52 18.40 5.10 -6.52
N ALA A 53 17.66 4.01 -6.85
CA ALA A 53 16.34 3.77 -6.29
C ALA A 53 16.40 3.59 -4.77
N GLU A 54 17.38 2.84 -4.25
CA GLU A 54 17.58 2.70 -2.80
C GLU A 54 17.92 4.04 -2.14
N ALA A 55 18.84 4.80 -2.71
CA ALA A 55 19.25 6.10 -2.18
C ALA A 55 18.07 7.08 -2.13
N ASP A 56 17.26 7.15 -3.19
CA ASP A 56 16.08 7.99 -3.25
C ASP A 56 15.02 7.60 -2.22
N LEU A 57 14.82 6.30 -2.01
CA LEU A 57 13.89 5.79 -0.99
C LEU A 57 14.38 6.11 0.43
N ARG A 58 15.69 5.91 0.70
CA ARG A 58 16.29 6.25 1.98
C ARG A 58 16.14 7.73 2.32
N ASP A 59 16.40 8.58 1.34
CA ASP A 59 16.25 10.03 1.50
C ASP A 59 14.79 10.45 1.75
N LEU A 60 13.84 9.92 0.98
CA LEU A 60 12.42 10.23 1.14
C LEU A 60 11.87 9.86 2.53
N MET A 61 12.26 8.70 3.06
CA MET A 61 11.72 8.17 4.31
C MET A 61 12.60 8.46 5.53
N GLY A 62 13.80 9.03 5.33
CA GLY A 62 14.76 9.19 6.42
C GLY A 62 15.19 7.85 7.02
N ILE A 63 15.43 6.82 6.20
CA ILE A 63 15.73 5.47 6.66
C ILE A 63 17.08 5.45 7.37
N PRO A 64 17.16 5.05 8.67
CA PRO A 64 18.42 4.98 9.39
C PRO A 64 19.38 3.93 8.81
N ASP A 65 20.68 4.08 9.06
CA ASP A 65 21.73 3.21 8.52
C ASP A 65 21.62 1.75 9.01
N ASN A 66 21.02 1.54 10.18
CA ASN A 66 20.77 0.21 10.75
C ASN A 66 19.53 -0.49 10.20
N TYR A 67 19.09 -0.10 9.00
CA TYR A 67 18.03 -0.78 8.25
C TYR A 67 18.53 -1.18 6.86
N LYS A 68 18.13 -2.36 6.40
CA LYS A 68 18.34 -2.83 5.03
C LYS A 68 17.11 -2.57 4.19
N VAL A 69 17.32 -2.04 2.99
CA VAL A 69 16.29 -1.89 1.96
C VAL A 69 16.42 -3.03 0.98
N LEU A 70 15.35 -3.77 0.77
CA LEU A 70 15.32 -4.95 -0.09
C LEU A 70 14.28 -4.78 -1.19
N PHE A 71 14.67 -5.08 -2.43
CA PHE A 71 13.79 -5.17 -3.59
C PHE A 71 13.52 -6.65 -3.88
N LEU A 72 12.31 -7.11 -3.53
CA LEU A 72 11.92 -8.51 -3.51
C LEU A 72 10.87 -8.80 -4.57
N GLN A 73 10.54 -10.09 -4.74
CA GLN A 73 9.45 -10.58 -5.58
C GLN A 73 8.36 -11.23 -4.72
N GLY A 74 7.21 -11.56 -5.31
CA GLY A 74 6.15 -12.32 -4.66
C GLY A 74 5.05 -11.51 -4.00
N GLY A 75 5.13 -10.18 -3.99
CA GLY A 75 4.12 -9.29 -3.43
C GLY A 75 4.01 -9.40 -1.90
N GLY A 76 3.00 -8.70 -1.33
CA GLY A 76 2.70 -8.76 0.10
C GLY A 76 2.36 -10.18 0.58
N SER A 77 1.77 -11.00 -0.29
CA SER A 77 1.41 -12.37 0.08
C SER A 77 2.62 -13.24 0.42
N THR A 78 3.75 -13.09 -0.30
CA THR A 78 5.00 -13.77 0.07
C THR A 78 5.55 -13.21 1.38
N GLN A 79 5.38 -11.91 1.65
CA GLN A 79 5.83 -11.31 2.91
C GLN A 79 5.06 -11.84 4.12
N PHE A 80 3.79 -12.22 3.98
CA PHE A 80 3.05 -12.89 5.07
C PHE A 80 3.78 -14.14 5.59
N ALA A 81 4.35 -14.94 4.67
CA ALA A 81 5.17 -16.10 5.02
C ALA A 81 6.58 -15.69 5.48
N MET A 82 7.26 -14.80 4.73
CA MET A 82 8.64 -14.41 5.03
C MET A 82 8.78 -13.78 6.41
N VAL A 83 7.86 -12.92 6.82
CA VAL A 83 7.86 -12.31 8.17
C VAL A 83 7.89 -13.41 9.23
N SER A 84 6.96 -14.35 9.18
CA SER A 84 6.88 -15.42 10.18
C SER A 84 8.08 -16.34 10.15
N LEU A 85 8.54 -16.75 8.95
CA LEU A 85 9.68 -17.64 8.77
C LEU A 85 11.01 -17.04 9.28
N ASN A 86 11.16 -15.72 9.20
CA ASN A 86 12.40 -15.06 9.62
C ASN A 86 12.36 -14.54 11.05
N LEU A 87 11.20 -14.08 11.54
CA LEU A 87 11.09 -13.35 12.80
C LEU A 87 10.48 -14.16 13.96
N MET A 88 9.59 -15.14 13.69
CA MET A 88 8.92 -15.91 14.75
C MET A 88 9.86 -16.99 15.30
N ARG A 89 10.79 -16.61 16.18
CA ARG A 89 11.85 -17.48 16.73
C ARG A 89 11.64 -17.89 18.17
N GLY A 90 10.99 -17.04 18.96
CA GLY A 90 10.61 -17.30 20.35
C GLY A 90 9.33 -18.11 20.48
N GLY A 91 8.61 -18.30 19.37
CA GLY A 91 7.49 -19.21 19.25
C GLY A 91 6.13 -18.55 19.05
N PHE A 92 5.94 -17.24 19.26
CA PHE A 92 4.66 -16.60 18.96
C PHE A 92 4.79 -15.13 18.54
N ALA A 93 3.77 -14.67 17.80
CA ALA A 93 3.62 -13.27 17.41
C ALA A 93 2.17 -12.80 17.59
N GLU A 94 1.99 -11.49 17.72
CA GLU A 94 0.69 -10.87 17.91
C GLU A 94 0.26 -10.08 16.68
N TYR A 95 -1.01 -10.21 16.31
CA TYR A 95 -1.61 -9.62 15.12
C TYR A 95 -2.79 -8.74 15.47
N ILE A 96 -2.85 -7.52 14.93
CA ILE A 96 -4.05 -6.69 14.97
C ILE A 96 -4.79 -6.91 13.64
N VAL A 97 -5.97 -7.53 13.73
CA VAL A 97 -6.79 -7.90 12.58
C VAL A 97 -7.82 -6.80 12.31
N SER A 98 -7.44 -5.85 11.46
CA SER A 98 -8.26 -4.68 11.08
C SER A 98 -8.86 -4.77 9.68
N GLY A 99 -8.73 -5.93 9.02
CA GLY A 99 -9.27 -6.15 7.70
C GLY A 99 -8.85 -7.48 7.08
N SER A 100 -9.16 -7.65 5.80
CA SER A 100 -8.86 -8.90 5.08
C SER A 100 -7.36 -9.16 4.90
N TRP A 101 -6.55 -8.13 4.77
CA TRP A 101 -5.12 -8.31 4.55
C TRP A 101 -4.40 -8.70 5.84
N SER A 102 -4.65 -8.01 6.93
CA SER A 102 -4.14 -8.40 8.25
C SER A 102 -4.65 -9.79 8.67
N LYS A 103 -5.91 -10.13 8.35
CA LYS A 103 -6.45 -11.47 8.59
C LYS A 103 -5.72 -12.55 7.80
N LYS A 104 -5.39 -12.31 6.52
CA LYS A 104 -4.61 -13.25 5.71
C LYS A 104 -3.20 -13.42 6.25
N ALA A 105 -2.54 -12.33 6.65
CA ALA A 105 -1.23 -12.40 7.26
C ALA A 105 -1.24 -13.23 8.55
N TYR A 106 -2.23 -13.01 9.43
CA TYR A 106 -2.45 -13.82 10.62
C TYR A 106 -2.65 -15.30 10.29
N GLN A 107 -3.50 -15.60 9.30
CA GLN A 107 -3.76 -16.99 8.90
C GLN A 107 -2.52 -17.68 8.32
N GLU A 108 -1.69 -16.94 7.58
CA GLU A 108 -0.44 -17.48 7.05
C GLU A 108 0.57 -17.75 8.17
N ALA A 109 0.71 -16.82 9.13
CA ALA A 109 1.61 -16.98 10.27
C ALA A 109 1.30 -18.22 11.12
N LYS A 110 0.03 -18.58 11.26
CA LYS A 110 -0.41 -19.82 11.96
C LYS A 110 0.12 -21.11 11.35
N ARG A 111 0.63 -21.07 10.13
CA ARG A 111 1.27 -22.24 9.49
C ARG A 111 2.68 -22.48 10.02
N PHE A 112 3.30 -21.45 10.58
CA PHE A 112 4.72 -21.46 10.95
C PHE A 112 4.93 -21.39 12.47
N GLY A 113 3.93 -20.96 13.25
CA GLY A 113 4.05 -20.84 14.69
C GLY A 113 2.74 -20.42 15.36
N ASP A 114 2.83 -20.01 16.61
CA ASP A 114 1.69 -19.53 17.38
C ASP A 114 1.42 -18.04 17.06
N ALA A 115 0.47 -17.79 16.18
CA ALA A 115 -0.02 -16.44 15.92
C ALA A 115 -1.27 -16.17 16.78
N ARG A 116 -1.27 -15.05 17.49
CA ARG A 116 -2.33 -14.63 18.41
C ARG A 116 -2.98 -13.34 17.94
N ILE A 117 -4.27 -13.18 18.18
CA ILE A 117 -4.96 -11.93 17.90
C ILE A 117 -4.84 -11.03 19.11
N LEU A 118 -4.22 -9.85 18.92
CA LEU A 118 -4.10 -8.80 19.92
C LEU A 118 -5.30 -7.85 19.90
N GLY A 119 -5.86 -7.60 18.71
CA GLY A 119 -7.05 -6.77 18.49
C GLY A 119 -7.76 -7.18 17.20
N ASP A 120 -9.07 -7.01 17.15
CA ASP A 120 -9.92 -7.41 16.01
C ASP A 120 -11.07 -6.42 15.87
N SER A 121 -11.37 -5.98 14.64
CA SER A 121 -12.52 -5.12 14.31
C SER A 121 -13.52 -5.80 13.36
N SER A 122 -13.50 -7.12 13.30
CA SER A 122 -14.43 -7.91 12.46
C SER A 122 -15.88 -7.86 12.93
N ASP A 123 -16.13 -7.47 14.18
CA ASP A 123 -17.46 -7.29 14.78
C ASP A 123 -18.29 -6.20 14.08
N ASP A 124 -17.66 -5.21 13.47
CA ASP A 124 -18.31 -4.15 12.68
C ASP A 124 -17.78 -4.13 11.23
N ASN A 125 -17.58 -5.31 10.66
CA ASN A 125 -17.12 -5.52 9.30
C ASN A 125 -15.87 -4.67 8.95
N PHE A 126 -14.95 -4.52 9.92
CA PHE A 126 -13.70 -3.75 9.76
C PHE A 126 -13.91 -2.27 9.38
N SER A 127 -15.01 -1.68 9.80
CA SER A 127 -15.28 -0.26 9.57
C SER A 127 -14.42 0.68 10.40
N TYR A 128 -13.65 0.14 11.36
CA TYR A 128 -12.78 0.87 12.27
C TYR A 128 -11.46 0.14 12.53
N VAL A 129 -10.49 0.86 13.08
CA VAL A 129 -9.22 0.32 13.59
C VAL A 129 -9.36 0.08 15.09
N PRO A 130 -8.95 -1.10 15.63
CA PRO A 130 -8.93 -1.32 17.07
C PRO A 130 -8.17 -0.22 17.81
N ASN A 131 -8.68 0.22 18.96
CA ASN A 131 -8.05 1.28 19.74
C ASN A 131 -6.68 0.83 20.24
N VAL A 132 -5.62 1.22 19.52
CA VAL A 132 -4.23 0.80 19.80
C VAL A 132 -3.71 1.26 21.16
N ALA A 133 -4.33 2.29 21.78
CA ALA A 133 -3.93 2.78 23.10
C ALA A 133 -4.37 1.83 24.24
N GLU A 134 -5.34 0.97 23.99
CA GLU A 134 -5.89 0.02 24.97
C GLU A 134 -5.27 -1.38 24.84
N LEU A 135 -4.54 -1.66 23.76
CA LEU A 135 -3.94 -2.95 23.51
C LEU A 135 -2.75 -3.20 24.44
N GLN A 136 -2.69 -4.40 24.99
CA GLN A 136 -1.62 -4.83 25.90
C GLN A 136 -0.73 -5.84 25.18
N VAL A 137 0.37 -5.36 24.59
CA VAL A 137 1.33 -6.21 23.89
C VAL A 137 2.07 -7.09 24.90
N ASN A 138 2.16 -8.38 24.59
CA ASN A 138 2.95 -9.30 25.40
C ASN A 138 4.46 -9.04 25.16
N PRO A 139 5.25 -8.70 26.18
CA PRO A 139 6.67 -8.38 26.01
C PRO A 139 7.54 -9.54 25.53
N ASN A 140 7.02 -10.76 25.53
CA ASN A 140 7.70 -11.94 25.00
C ASN A 140 7.30 -12.31 23.57
N ALA A 141 6.45 -11.51 22.91
CA ALA A 141 6.12 -11.74 21.52
C ALA A 141 7.34 -11.45 20.62
N ASP A 142 7.51 -12.24 19.59
CA ASP A 142 8.60 -12.05 18.61
C ASP A 142 8.39 -10.77 17.78
N TYR A 143 7.13 -10.41 17.50
CA TYR A 143 6.73 -9.16 16.85
C TYR A 143 5.22 -8.91 17.04
N VAL A 144 4.82 -7.64 16.77
CA VAL A 144 3.43 -7.23 16.56
C VAL A 144 3.25 -6.89 15.10
N TYR A 145 2.16 -7.34 14.49
CA TYR A 145 1.86 -7.12 13.07
C TYR A 145 0.63 -6.25 12.88
N ILE A 146 0.73 -5.28 11.97
CA ILE A 146 -0.37 -4.47 11.46
C ILE A 146 -0.39 -4.41 9.93
N CYS A 147 -1.57 -4.24 9.34
CA CYS A 147 -1.73 -3.71 7.99
C CYS A 147 -2.15 -2.25 8.14
N GLU A 148 -1.24 -1.31 7.90
CA GLU A 148 -1.40 0.09 8.31
C GLU A 148 -2.53 0.81 7.57
N ASN A 149 -2.84 0.37 6.36
CA ASN A 149 -3.98 0.84 5.58
C ASN A 149 -4.69 -0.34 4.92
N GLU A 150 -5.90 -0.61 5.35
CA GLU A 150 -6.72 -1.70 4.81
C GLU A 150 -7.43 -1.27 3.52
N THR A 151 -6.89 -1.68 2.40
CA THR A 151 -7.33 -1.29 1.04
C THR A 151 -8.80 -1.57 0.75
N ILE A 152 -9.35 -2.64 1.34
CA ILE A 152 -10.72 -3.10 1.07
C ILE A 152 -11.74 -2.29 1.85
N TYR A 153 -11.44 -2.02 3.12
CA TYR A 153 -12.38 -1.38 4.06
C TYR A 153 -12.18 0.13 4.18
N GLY A 154 -11.05 0.65 3.64
CA GLY A 154 -10.76 2.08 3.65
C GLY A 154 -10.44 2.63 5.04
N THR A 155 -9.91 1.79 5.91
CA THR A 155 -9.45 2.17 7.25
C THR A 155 -7.94 2.29 7.31
N LYS A 156 -7.43 3.17 8.17
CA LYS A 156 -6.01 3.44 8.36
C LYS A 156 -5.70 3.68 9.83
N TYR A 157 -4.52 3.23 10.25
CA TYR A 157 -3.95 3.59 11.56
C TYR A 157 -3.46 5.05 11.55
N HIS A 158 -4.03 5.91 12.38
CA HIS A 158 -3.55 7.28 12.64
C HIS A 158 -2.63 7.37 13.86
N ALA A 159 -2.53 6.28 14.62
CA ALA A 159 -1.57 6.09 15.70
C ALA A 159 -1.07 4.65 15.69
N LEU A 160 0.19 4.45 16.05
CA LEU A 160 0.80 3.12 16.13
C LEU A 160 0.56 2.48 17.52
N PRO A 161 0.45 1.15 17.61
CA PRO A 161 0.41 0.46 18.89
C PRO A 161 1.72 0.68 19.67
N LYS A 162 1.61 0.76 21.00
CA LYS A 162 2.77 0.84 21.89
C LYS A 162 3.32 -0.57 22.11
N THR A 163 4.37 -0.93 21.40
CA THR A 163 4.93 -2.29 21.43
C THR A 163 6.10 -2.46 22.41
N GLY A 164 6.58 -1.36 23.01
CA GLY A 164 7.79 -1.41 23.84
C GLY A 164 9.00 -1.86 23.03
N ASP A 165 9.70 -2.89 23.53
CA ASP A 165 10.87 -3.48 22.85
C ASP A 165 10.47 -4.52 21.77
N VAL A 166 9.19 -4.89 21.68
CA VAL A 166 8.70 -5.83 20.68
C VAL A 166 8.68 -5.18 19.30
N PRO A 167 9.32 -5.76 18.27
CA PRO A 167 9.35 -5.19 16.94
C PRO A 167 7.95 -5.02 16.34
N LEU A 168 7.65 -3.85 15.78
CA LEU A 168 6.45 -3.62 14.99
C LEU A 168 6.71 -3.98 13.53
N VAL A 169 5.89 -4.83 12.96
CA VAL A 169 5.87 -5.19 11.53
C VAL A 169 4.65 -4.56 10.87
N SER A 170 4.85 -3.84 9.78
CA SER A 170 3.77 -3.14 9.08
C SER A 170 3.74 -3.47 7.58
N ASP A 171 2.57 -3.89 7.10
CA ASP A 171 2.22 -3.85 5.67
C ASP A 171 1.72 -2.45 5.32
N VAL A 172 2.51 -1.72 4.55
CA VAL A 172 2.17 -0.37 4.09
C VAL A 172 1.80 -0.34 2.59
N SER A 173 1.51 -1.47 1.98
CA SER A 173 1.34 -1.58 0.51
C SER A 173 0.41 -0.50 -0.06
N SER A 174 -0.70 -0.17 0.60
CA SER A 174 -1.67 0.79 0.09
C SER A 174 -1.51 2.22 0.62
N CYS A 175 -0.55 2.48 1.50
CA CYS A 175 -0.19 3.82 1.97
C CYS A 175 1.31 4.13 1.84
N PHE A 176 2.08 3.28 1.15
CA PHE A 176 3.52 3.44 1.01
C PHE A 176 3.85 4.78 0.36
N LEU A 177 4.71 5.58 0.99
CA LEU A 177 5.11 6.92 0.56
C LEU A 177 3.93 7.90 0.35
N SER A 178 2.83 7.72 1.07
CA SER A 178 1.70 8.65 1.01
C SER A 178 1.84 9.84 1.95
N GLU A 179 2.66 9.71 2.98
CA GLU A 179 2.93 10.70 4.00
C GLU A 179 4.22 10.36 4.77
N PRO A 180 4.79 11.28 5.56
CA PRO A 180 5.92 11.01 6.44
C PRO A 180 5.59 9.95 7.49
N ILE A 181 6.54 9.03 7.71
CA ILE A 181 6.51 8.08 8.82
C ILE A 181 7.88 8.07 9.52
N ASP A 182 7.90 7.74 10.80
CA ASP A 182 9.14 7.56 11.55
C ASP A 182 9.56 6.08 11.46
N VAL A 183 10.50 5.77 10.57
CA VAL A 183 10.98 4.40 10.32
C VAL A 183 11.54 3.76 11.57
N ALA A 184 12.12 4.52 12.51
CA ALA A 184 12.71 4.00 13.73
C ALA A 184 11.67 3.35 14.67
N LYS A 185 10.39 3.62 14.51
CA LYS A 185 9.30 2.97 15.27
C LYS A 185 8.96 1.55 14.80
N TYR A 186 9.54 1.11 13.69
CA TYR A 186 9.25 -0.19 13.11
C TYR A 186 10.46 -1.10 13.16
N GLY A 187 10.22 -2.38 13.34
CA GLY A 187 11.22 -3.42 13.09
C GLY A 187 11.30 -3.81 11.63
N LEU A 188 10.14 -3.85 10.96
CA LEU A 188 10.02 -4.19 9.55
C LEU A 188 8.84 -3.46 8.92
N ILE A 189 9.08 -2.83 7.76
CA ILE A 189 8.07 -2.23 6.90
C ILE A 189 8.15 -2.92 5.56
N TYR A 190 7.03 -3.30 4.95
CA TYR A 190 7.03 -3.78 3.58
C TYR A 190 5.80 -3.31 2.80
N GLY A 191 5.92 -3.30 1.49
CA GLY A 191 4.81 -2.97 0.60
C GLY A 191 5.02 -3.46 -0.83
N GLY A 192 3.95 -3.94 -1.44
CA GLY A 192 3.90 -4.20 -2.87
C GLY A 192 3.84 -2.88 -3.64
N ALA A 193 4.70 -2.69 -4.64
CA ALA A 193 4.84 -1.42 -5.34
C ALA A 193 3.59 -1.04 -6.16
N GLN A 194 2.81 -2.01 -6.63
CA GLN A 194 1.74 -1.84 -7.62
C GLN A 194 0.57 -0.94 -7.18
N LYS A 195 0.52 -0.54 -5.92
CA LYS A 195 -0.54 0.33 -5.42
C LYS A 195 -0.14 1.80 -5.50
N ASN A 196 0.97 2.17 -4.88
CA ASN A 196 1.28 3.59 -4.68
C ASN A 196 2.67 4.03 -5.17
N VAL A 197 3.61 3.11 -5.41
CA VAL A 197 5.02 3.48 -5.62
C VAL A 197 5.65 2.91 -6.89
N GLY A 198 4.90 2.16 -7.69
CA GLY A 198 5.44 1.60 -8.93
C GLY A 198 4.50 0.60 -9.61
N PRO A 199 5.00 -0.18 -10.57
CA PRO A 199 4.24 -1.23 -11.22
C PRO A 199 4.23 -2.52 -10.39
N ALA A 200 3.38 -3.48 -10.79
CA ALA A 200 3.44 -4.83 -10.25
C ALA A 200 4.79 -5.50 -10.55
N GLY A 201 5.25 -6.36 -9.65
CA GLY A 201 6.45 -7.20 -9.83
C GLY A 201 7.52 -7.00 -8.77
N VAL A 202 7.57 -5.87 -8.08
CA VAL A 202 8.51 -5.63 -6.97
C VAL A 202 7.76 -5.42 -5.66
N THR A 203 8.34 -5.97 -4.60
CA THR A 203 7.95 -5.72 -3.21
C THR A 203 9.15 -5.11 -2.52
N ILE A 204 8.94 -4.04 -1.78
CA ILE A 204 10.01 -3.37 -1.04
C ILE A 204 9.85 -3.76 0.43
N ALA A 205 10.96 -4.17 1.06
CA ALA A 205 11.03 -4.41 2.50
C ALA A 205 12.15 -3.58 3.10
N ILE A 206 11.88 -2.96 4.24
CA ILE A 206 12.82 -2.17 5.04
C ILE A 206 12.92 -2.87 6.38
N VAL A 207 14.04 -3.52 6.64
CA VAL A 207 14.23 -4.43 7.77
C VAL A 207 15.34 -3.93 8.67
N ARG A 208 15.07 -3.81 9.96
CA ARG A 208 16.07 -3.44 10.96
C ARG A 208 17.12 -4.56 11.09
N ASP A 209 18.39 -4.19 11.17
CA ASP A 209 19.53 -5.11 11.09
C ASP A 209 19.48 -6.23 12.15
N ASP A 210 19.07 -5.92 13.37
CA ASP A 210 18.97 -6.89 14.47
C ASP A 210 17.92 -7.98 14.28
N LEU A 211 16.98 -7.76 13.34
CA LEU A 211 15.93 -8.73 12.98
C LEU A 211 16.36 -9.71 11.87
N ILE A 212 17.48 -9.42 11.20
CA ILE A 212 17.99 -10.28 10.14
C ILE A 212 18.84 -11.38 10.77
N PRO A 213 18.54 -12.68 10.51
CA PRO A 213 19.36 -13.77 11.01
C PRO A 213 20.81 -13.63 10.57
N THR A 214 21.77 -13.83 11.50
CA THR A 214 23.19 -13.89 11.16
C THR A 214 23.55 -15.19 10.46
N ASP A 215 22.86 -16.27 10.82
CA ASP A 215 23.05 -17.61 10.26
C ASP A 215 21.90 -17.99 9.34
N ASP A 216 22.15 -18.93 8.44
CA ASP A 216 21.11 -19.50 7.60
C ASP A 216 20.06 -20.23 8.46
N LEU A 217 18.82 -20.16 8.02
CA LEU A 217 17.68 -20.86 8.63
C LEU A 217 17.44 -22.17 7.87
N PRO A 218 17.91 -23.35 8.36
CA PRO A 218 17.91 -24.58 7.56
C PRO A 218 16.52 -25.07 7.12
N SER A 219 15.48 -24.70 7.86
CA SER A 219 14.08 -25.04 7.55
C SER A 219 13.39 -24.04 6.62
N VAL A 220 14.05 -22.93 6.30
CA VAL A 220 13.48 -21.87 5.46
C VAL A 220 14.11 -21.93 4.07
N PRO A 221 13.30 -21.99 3.00
CA PRO A 221 13.83 -21.94 1.64
C PRO A 221 14.71 -20.70 1.40
N THR A 222 15.83 -20.86 0.69
CA THR A 222 16.82 -19.80 0.46
C THR A 222 16.20 -18.48 0.02
N MET A 223 15.26 -18.50 -0.93
CA MET A 223 14.61 -17.29 -1.44
C MET A 223 13.63 -16.63 -0.46
N LEU A 224 13.29 -17.29 0.65
CA LEU A 224 12.41 -16.76 1.67
C LEU A 224 13.17 -16.24 2.91
N GLN A 225 14.50 -16.29 2.90
CA GLN A 225 15.35 -15.73 3.95
C GLN A 225 15.73 -14.29 3.62
N TYR A 226 15.46 -13.35 4.54
CA TYR A 226 15.91 -11.95 4.35
C TYR A 226 17.43 -11.84 4.23
N LYS A 227 18.18 -12.67 4.98
CA LYS A 227 19.64 -12.74 4.90
C LYS A 227 20.14 -12.98 3.47
N THR A 228 19.54 -13.90 2.72
CA THR A 228 19.88 -14.18 1.33
C THR A 228 19.84 -12.92 0.45
N HIS A 229 18.79 -12.13 0.63
CA HIS A 229 18.60 -10.91 -0.14
C HIS A 229 19.50 -9.75 0.33
N VAL A 230 19.80 -9.68 1.62
CA VAL A 230 20.78 -8.74 2.18
C VAL A 230 22.16 -9.02 1.62
N ASP A 231 22.63 -10.26 1.76
CA ASP A 231 23.96 -10.68 1.28
C ASP A 231 24.11 -10.52 -0.24
N GLY A 232 23.02 -10.73 -0.98
CA GLY A 232 22.99 -10.56 -2.43
C GLY A 232 22.68 -9.13 -2.91
N GLY A 233 22.48 -8.16 -2.03
CA GLY A 233 22.07 -6.79 -2.40
C GLY A 233 20.82 -6.77 -3.27
N SER A 234 19.80 -7.55 -2.92
CA SER A 234 18.57 -7.80 -3.69
C SER A 234 18.77 -8.47 -5.06
N MET A 235 19.99 -8.92 -5.35
CA MET A 235 20.37 -9.52 -6.64
C MET A 235 20.95 -10.93 -6.47
N TYR A 236 20.49 -11.69 -5.49
CA TYR A 236 20.83 -13.11 -5.36
C TYR A 236 20.47 -13.87 -6.65
N ASN A 237 19.28 -13.64 -7.20
CA ASN A 237 18.88 -13.99 -8.55
C ASN A 237 18.51 -12.72 -9.33
N THR A 238 18.08 -12.84 -10.57
CA THR A 238 17.63 -11.70 -11.38
C THR A 238 16.43 -11.02 -10.73
N PRO A 239 16.55 -9.76 -10.31
CA PRO A 239 15.45 -9.03 -9.69
C PRO A 239 14.45 -8.52 -10.75
N PRO A 240 13.30 -7.99 -10.38
CA PRO A 240 12.35 -7.38 -11.31
C PRO A 240 12.87 -6.02 -11.82
N CYS A 241 13.90 -6.06 -12.68
CA CYS A 241 14.71 -4.91 -13.09
C CYS A 241 13.88 -3.70 -13.55
N TYR A 242 12.93 -3.92 -14.46
CA TYR A 242 12.11 -2.84 -15.00
C TYR A 242 11.17 -2.24 -13.94
N ALA A 243 10.64 -3.06 -13.05
CA ALA A 243 9.79 -2.57 -11.96
C ALA A 243 10.59 -1.72 -10.96
N ILE A 244 11.82 -2.10 -10.64
CA ILE A 244 12.73 -1.31 -9.78
C ILE A 244 13.05 0.03 -10.44
N TYR A 245 13.36 0.03 -11.74
CA TYR A 245 13.61 1.23 -12.53
C TYR A 245 12.42 2.21 -12.48
N VAL A 246 11.19 1.71 -12.69
CA VAL A 246 10.00 2.56 -12.63
C VAL A 246 9.74 3.07 -11.21
N CYS A 247 9.96 2.25 -10.17
CA CYS A 247 9.89 2.71 -8.78
C CYS A 247 10.86 3.87 -8.51
N GLY A 248 12.11 3.76 -8.97
CA GLY A 248 13.09 4.85 -8.85
C GLY A 248 12.62 6.16 -9.47
N LYS A 249 11.94 6.08 -10.64
CA LYS A 249 11.33 7.27 -11.26
C LYS A 249 10.17 7.82 -10.43
N VAL A 250 9.34 6.95 -9.85
CA VAL A 250 8.25 7.38 -8.95
C VAL A 250 8.82 8.05 -7.69
N PHE A 251 9.91 7.55 -7.12
CA PHE A 251 10.57 8.19 -5.96
C PHE A 251 11.05 9.60 -6.30
N LYS A 252 11.67 9.80 -7.45
CA LYS A 252 12.08 11.13 -7.94
C LYS A 252 10.87 12.04 -8.17
N TRP A 253 9.79 11.50 -8.72
CA TRP A 253 8.55 12.24 -8.88
C TRP A 253 7.98 12.70 -7.53
N ILE A 254 7.97 11.84 -6.48
CA ILE A 254 7.54 12.21 -5.12
C ILE A 254 8.44 13.31 -4.55
N LYS A 255 9.77 13.22 -4.72
CA LYS A 255 10.68 14.29 -4.32
C LYS A 255 10.32 15.63 -4.98
N ALA A 256 9.97 15.62 -6.26
CA ALA A 256 9.56 16.81 -6.99
C ALA A 256 8.21 17.40 -6.52
N GLN A 257 7.36 16.58 -5.85
CA GLN A 257 6.12 17.05 -5.22
C GLN A 257 6.34 17.70 -3.83
N GLY A 258 7.58 17.88 -3.40
CA GLY A 258 7.92 18.38 -2.07
C GLY A 258 8.17 17.25 -1.05
N GLY A 259 8.52 16.07 -1.52
CA GLY A 259 8.76 14.90 -0.68
C GLY A 259 7.46 14.35 -0.04
N LEU A 260 7.61 13.64 1.06
CA LEU A 260 6.46 13.02 1.72
C LEU A 260 5.52 14.02 2.38
N GLU A 261 6.01 15.18 2.81
CA GLU A 261 5.17 16.24 3.36
C GLU A 261 4.28 16.87 2.30
N GLY A 262 4.85 17.24 1.15
CA GLY A 262 4.09 17.74 0.01
C GLY A 262 3.08 16.70 -0.51
N MET A 263 3.48 15.43 -0.55
CA MET A 263 2.59 14.35 -0.95
C MET A 263 1.42 14.17 0.03
N ARG A 264 1.68 14.22 1.34
CA ARG A 264 0.62 14.20 2.36
C ARG A 264 -0.39 15.32 2.13
N ASP A 265 0.07 16.54 1.92
CA ASP A 265 -0.80 17.70 1.75
C ASP A 265 -1.70 17.55 0.51
N ILE A 266 -1.15 17.04 -0.60
CA ILE A 266 -1.89 16.69 -1.82
C ILE A 266 -2.93 15.59 -1.51
N ASN A 267 -2.55 14.54 -0.81
CA ASN A 267 -3.44 13.42 -0.49
C ASN A 267 -4.56 13.82 0.46
N VAL A 268 -4.27 14.67 1.45
CA VAL A 268 -5.28 15.23 2.37
C VAL A 268 -6.30 16.05 1.58
N ALA A 269 -5.85 16.93 0.68
CA ALA A 269 -6.77 17.75 -0.13
C ALA A 269 -7.69 16.86 -1.00
N LYS A 270 -7.16 15.82 -1.65
CA LYS A 270 -7.94 14.87 -2.44
C LYS A 270 -8.96 14.10 -1.60
N ALA A 271 -8.51 13.59 -0.44
CA ALA A 271 -9.37 12.82 0.45
C ALA A 271 -10.49 13.69 1.03
N GLN A 272 -10.20 14.90 1.48
CA GLN A 272 -11.20 15.84 1.97
C GLN A 272 -12.25 16.16 0.92
N LEU A 273 -11.83 16.42 -0.32
CA LEU A 273 -12.75 16.70 -1.42
C LEU A 273 -13.79 15.58 -1.60
N LEU A 274 -13.35 14.32 -1.57
CA LEU A 274 -14.25 13.18 -1.73
C LEU A 274 -15.07 12.91 -0.45
N TYR A 275 -14.46 12.95 0.72
CA TYR A 275 -15.17 12.70 1.97
C TYR A 275 -16.20 13.77 2.29
N ASN A 276 -15.93 15.05 1.96
CA ASN A 276 -16.94 16.12 2.11
C ASN A 276 -18.15 15.82 1.23
N ALA A 277 -17.94 15.41 -0.02
CA ALA A 277 -19.04 15.05 -0.92
C ALA A 277 -19.86 13.86 -0.38
N LEU A 278 -19.19 12.85 0.21
CA LEU A 278 -19.88 11.72 0.83
C LEU A 278 -20.65 12.11 2.10
N ASP A 279 -20.07 12.99 2.92
CA ASP A 279 -20.68 13.41 4.18
C ASP A 279 -21.86 14.38 3.98
N GLU A 280 -21.92 15.10 2.85
CA GLU A 280 -23.00 15.99 2.43
C GLU A 280 -24.11 15.27 1.65
N SER A 281 -23.84 14.06 1.11
CA SER A 281 -24.77 13.34 0.23
C SER A 281 -25.88 12.63 1.02
N ASP A 282 -27.10 12.71 0.50
CA ASP A 282 -28.24 11.90 0.97
C ASP A 282 -28.28 10.51 0.34
N VAL A 283 -27.50 10.28 -0.73
CA VAL A 283 -27.48 9.03 -1.51
C VAL A 283 -26.24 8.19 -1.22
N PHE A 284 -25.05 8.81 -1.13
CA PHE A 284 -23.79 8.11 -0.97
C PHE A 284 -23.29 8.15 0.46
N HIS A 285 -22.83 7.01 0.98
CA HIS A 285 -22.35 6.89 2.36
C HIS A 285 -20.99 6.18 2.40
N GLY A 286 -20.00 6.79 3.06
CA GLY A 286 -18.73 6.14 3.36
C GLY A 286 -18.90 4.99 4.34
N THR A 287 -18.14 3.90 4.17
CA THR A 287 -18.26 2.70 5.00
C THR A 287 -17.31 2.68 6.20
N ALA A 288 -16.21 3.43 6.16
CA ALA A 288 -15.27 3.57 7.28
C ALA A 288 -15.74 4.65 8.27
N ARG A 289 -15.52 4.42 9.56
CA ARG A 289 -15.75 5.45 10.60
C ARG A 289 -14.86 6.66 10.33
N LYS A 290 -15.37 7.87 10.62
CA LYS A 290 -14.72 9.12 10.23
C LYS A 290 -13.29 9.26 10.77
N GLU A 291 -13.08 8.84 12.01
CA GLU A 291 -11.79 8.87 12.70
C GLU A 291 -10.73 7.94 12.12
N ASP A 292 -11.16 6.89 11.40
CA ASP A 292 -10.27 5.85 10.87
C ASP A 292 -10.16 5.87 9.34
N ARG A 293 -10.67 6.90 8.68
CA ARG A 293 -10.71 7.01 7.22
C ARG A 293 -9.32 7.03 6.58
N SER A 294 -9.17 6.22 5.54
CA SER A 294 -7.97 6.19 4.69
C SER A 294 -7.90 7.41 3.77
N LEU A 295 -6.68 7.93 3.57
CA LEU A 295 -6.41 8.94 2.53
C LEU A 295 -6.26 8.32 1.13
N MET A 296 -6.13 6.98 1.04
CA MET A 296 -5.78 6.26 -0.19
C MET A 296 -6.96 5.50 -0.82
N ASN A 297 -7.80 4.89 0.01
CA ASN A 297 -8.89 4.02 -0.43
C ASN A 297 -10.18 4.44 0.23
N VAL A 298 -11.15 4.86 -0.57
CA VAL A 298 -12.43 5.39 -0.11
C VAL A 298 -13.56 4.48 -0.60
N PRO A 299 -13.98 3.47 0.19
CA PRO A 299 -15.16 2.68 -0.11
C PRO A 299 -16.43 3.44 0.28
N PHE A 300 -17.47 3.32 -0.55
CA PHE A 300 -18.77 3.94 -0.32
C PHE A 300 -19.90 3.15 -1.00
N VAL A 301 -21.10 3.33 -0.51
CA VAL A 301 -22.31 2.63 -0.94
C VAL A 301 -23.47 3.60 -1.07
N THR A 302 -24.52 3.22 -1.82
CA THR A 302 -25.82 3.93 -1.79
C THR A 302 -26.82 3.22 -0.86
N GLY A 303 -26.49 2.05 -0.33
CA GLY A 303 -27.43 1.20 0.42
C GLY A 303 -28.43 0.46 -0.46
N ASN A 304 -28.37 0.62 -1.79
CA ASN A 304 -29.20 -0.05 -2.76
C ASN A 304 -28.33 -0.65 -3.87
N ALA A 305 -28.28 -1.98 -3.96
CA ALA A 305 -27.41 -2.71 -4.91
C ALA A 305 -27.70 -2.41 -6.38
N GLU A 306 -28.95 -2.11 -6.74
CA GLU A 306 -29.31 -1.74 -8.13
C GLU A 306 -28.79 -0.34 -8.46
N LEU A 307 -28.86 0.58 -7.49
CA LEU A 307 -28.35 1.94 -7.65
C LEU A 307 -26.81 1.95 -7.69
N ASP A 308 -26.15 1.12 -6.86
CA ASP A 308 -24.70 0.91 -6.92
C ASP A 308 -24.29 0.40 -8.31
N ALA A 309 -24.98 -0.61 -8.85
CA ALA A 309 -24.68 -1.16 -10.17
C ALA A 309 -24.87 -0.14 -11.29
N LYS A 310 -25.95 0.68 -11.20
CA LYS A 310 -26.21 1.77 -12.14
C LYS A 310 -25.10 2.83 -12.10
N PHE A 311 -24.73 3.28 -10.91
CA PHE A 311 -23.64 4.24 -10.75
C PHE A 311 -22.33 3.73 -11.34
N ILE A 312 -21.94 2.48 -11.04
CA ILE A 312 -20.72 1.85 -11.56
C ILE A 312 -20.71 1.83 -13.10
N ALA A 313 -21.83 1.44 -13.72
CA ALA A 313 -21.94 1.37 -15.17
C ALA A 313 -21.85 2.76 -15.84
N GLU A 314 -22.54 3.76 -15.29
CA GLU A 314 -22.53 5.13 -15.81
C GLU A 314 -21.16 5.80 -15.56
N ALA A 315 -20.53 5.59 -14.42
CA ALA A 315 -19.19 6.09 -14.11
C ALA A 315 -18.14 5.50 -15.07
N ASP A 316 -18.22 4.20 -15.35
CA ASP A 316 -17.33 3.56 -16.32
C ASP A 316 -17.49 4.16 -17.73
N ALA A 317 -18.72 4.40 -18.16
CA ALA A 317 -19.00 5.07 -19.45
C ALA A 317 -18.48 6.52 -19.49
N ALA A 318 -18.48 7.21 -18.35
CA ALA A 318 -17.94 8.57 -18.22
C ALA A 318 -16.40 8.63 -18.10
N GLY A 319 -15.69 7.50 -18.15
CA GLY A 319 -14.23 7.44 -18.05
C GLY A 319 -13.69 7.41 -16.62
N LEU A 320 -14.55 7.20 -15.63
CA LEU A 320 -14.20 6.96 -14.22
C LEU A 320 -14.08 5.44 -14.01
N LYS A 321 -12.90 4.89 -14.32
CA LYS A 321 -12.69 3.45 -14.46
C LYS A 321 -12.38 2.76 -13.12
N ASN A 322 -12.80 1.49 -13.03
CA ASN A 322 -12.48 0.59 -11.91
C ASN A 322 -13.01 1.05 -10.55
N ILE A 323 -14.14 1.76 -10.53
CA ILE A 323 -14.77 2.29 -9.32
C ILE A 323 -15.53 1.22 -8.51
N LYS A 324 -15.80 0.05 -9.08
CA LYS A 324 -16.51 -1.04 -8.38
C LYS A 324 -15.79 -1.46 -7.11
N GLY A 325 -16.53 -1.53 -5.99
CA GLY A 325 -16.04 -1.95 -4.68
C GLY A 325 -15.67 -3.44 -4.62
N HIS A 326 -14.98 -3.81 -3.55
CA HIS A 326 -14.66 -5.22 -3.30
C HIS A 326 -15.92 -5.97 -2.83
N ARG A 327 -16.03 -7.24 -3.22
CA ARG A 327 -17.21 -8.10 -2.89
C ARG A 327 -17.54 -8.18 -1.39
N SER A 328 -16.55 -7.99 -0.52
CA SER A 328 -16.73 -8.04 0.94
C SER A 328 -17.43 -6.81 1.51
N VAL A 329 -17.40 -5.68 0.81
CA VAL A 329 -18.03 -4.42 1.21
C VAL A 329 -19.21 -4.09 0.30
N GLY A 330 -19.11 -4.43 -0.98
CA GLY A 330 -20.07 -4.04 -2.00
C GLY A 330 -19.82 -2.63 -2.54
N GLY A 331 -20.81 -2.06 -3.17
CA GLY A 331 -20.81 -0.68 -3.63
C GLY A 331 -19.63 -0.28 -4.50
N MET A 332 -19.08 0.85 -4.22
CA MET A 332 -17.98 1.49 -4.93
C MET A 332 -16.73 1.62 -4.05
N ARG A 333 -15.58 1.79 -4.69
CA ARG A 333 -14.34 2.18 -4.02
C ARG A 333 -13.51 3.06 -4.95
N ALA A 334 -13.23 4.28 -4.52
CA ALA A 334 -12.27 5.15 -5.16
C ALA A 334 -10.90 4.97 -4.51
N SER A 335 -9.94 4.40 -5.24
CA SER A 335 -8.53 4.38 -4.82
C SER A 335 -7.84 5.59 -5.43
N ILE A 336 -7.55 6.58 -4.58
CA ILE A 336 -7.07 7.91 -4.97
C ILE A 336 -5.59 8.13 -4.65
N TYR A 337 -4.81 7.08 -4.74
CA TYR A 337 -3.37 7.02 -4.48
C TYR A 337 -2.59 8.29 -4.91
N ASN A 338 -1.32 8.35 -4.57
CA ASN A 338 -0.46 9.52 -4.83
C ASN A 338 -0.60 10.07 -6.25
N ALA A 339 -0.60 9.19 -7.26
CA ALA A 339 -0.60 9.58 -8.67
C ALA A 339 -1.98 9.96 -9.24
N MET A 340 -3.08 9.77 -8.51
CA MET A 340 -4.40 10.27 -8.93
C MET A 340 -4.39 11.80 -8.86
N PRO A 341 -4.57 12.52 -9.98
CA PRO A 341 -4.64 13.97 -9.94
C PRO A 341 -5.92 14.44 -9.24
N ILE A 342 -5.89 15.61 -8.63
CA ILE A 342 -7.05 16.18 -7.92
C ILE A 342 -8.24 16.38 -8.87
N GLU A 343 -7.98 16.66 -10.14
CA GLU A 343 -8.99 16.79 -11.20
C GLU A 343 -9.77 15.47 -11.40
N GLY A 344 -9.12 14.32 -11.19
CA GLY A 344 -9.78 13.02 -11.25
C GLY A 344 -10.74 12.81 -10.09
N VAL A 345 -10.36 13.24 -8.90
CA VAL A 345 -11.23 13.21 -7.72
C VAL A 345 -12.38 14.20 -7.88
N GLN A 346 -12.09 15.41 -8.40
CA GLN A 346 -13.13 16.41 -8.69
C GLN A 346 -14.14 15.88 -9.71
N ALA A 347 -13.67 15.25 -10.79
CA ALA A 347 -14.53 14.65 -11.80
C ALA A 347 -15.45 13.58 -11.21
N LEU A 348 -14.95 12.77 -10.25
CA LEU A 348 -15.77 11.81 -9.53
C LEU A 348 -16.83 12.51 -8.68
N VAL A 349 -16.45 13.53 -7.91
CA VAL A 349 -17.38 14.29 -7.06
C VAL A 349 -18.46 14.97 -7.89
N ASP A 350 -18.11 15.61 -9.00
CA ASP A 350 -19.07 16.24 -9.90
C ASP A 350 -20.04 15.20 -10.49
N PHE A 351 -19.52 14.04 -10.87
CA PHE A 351 -20.34 12.94 -11.36
C PHE A 351 -21.29 12.38 -10.27
N MET A 352 -20.83 12.26 -9.03
CA MET A 352 -21.66 11.84 -7.89
C MET A 352 -22.83 12.82 -7.67
N ARG A 353 -22.55 14.12 -7.67
CA ARG A 353 -23.57 15.17 -7.52
C ARG A 353 -24.61 15.14 -8.64
N ASP A 354 -24.16 15.03 -9.89
CA ASP A 354 -25.07 14.89 -11.05
C ASP A 354 -25.91 13.61 -10.97
N PHE A 355 -25.29 12.51 -10.57
CA PHE A 355 -26.00 11.24 -10.40
C PHE A 355 -27.06 11.32 -9.28
N GLU A 356 -26.75 11.96 -8.15
CA GLU A 356 -27.67 12.16 -7.03
C GLU A 356 -28.89 13.03 -7.44
N LEU A 357 -28.67 14.11 -8.18
CA LEU A 357 -29.78 14.93 -8.74
C LEU A 357 -30.74 14.13 -9.62
N ARG A 358 -30.22 13.17 -10.39
CA ARG A 358 -31.02 12.30 -11.27
C ARG A 358 -31.65 11.10 -10.52
N ASN A 359 -31.15 10.77 -9.33
CA ASN A 359 -31.56 9.63 -8.52
C ASN A 359 -31.65 10.06 -7.04
N PRO A 360 -32.59 10.97 -6.70
CA PRO A 360 -32.68 11.46 -5.34
C PRO A 360 -33.02 10.32 -4.37
N ALA A 361 -32.55 10.42 -3.14
CA ALA A 361 -32.93 9.47 -2.10
C ALA A 361 -34.46 9.40 -2.01
N SER A 362 -34.99 8.19 -2.02
CA SER A 362 -36.44 8.02 -1.80
C SER A 362 -36.77 8.66 -0.44
N SER A 363 -37.70 9.63 -0.44
CA SER A 363 -38.17 10.21 0.84
C SER A 363 -38.51 9.06 1.78
N ARG A 364 -37.75 8.92 2.86
CA ARG A 364 -38.10 7.97 3.92
C ARG A 364 -39.52 8.30 4.35
N SER A 365 -40.46 7.40 4.02
CA SER A 365 -41.79 7.46 4.62
C SER A 365 -41.58 7.41 6.12
N ILE A 366 -41.89 8.54 6.78
CA ILE A 366 -41.84 8.72 8.23
C ILE A 366 -42.80 7.71 8.89
#